data_db14231748692712f24e4595078ac72c
#
_entry.id   db14231748692712f24e4595078ac72c
#
_cell.length_a   1.000
_cell.length_b   1.000
_cell.length_c   1.000
_cell.angle_alpha   90.00
_cell.angle_beta   90.00
_cell.angle_gamma   90.00
#
_symmetry.space_group_name_H-M   'P 1'
#
loop_
_entity.id
_entity.type
_entity.pdbx_description
1 polymer ?
#
loop_
_entity_poly.entity_id
_entity_poly.type
_entity_poly.pdbx_seq_one_letter_code
_entity_poly.pdbx_strand_id
1 'polypeptide(L)'
;MSLFNTSTNNNQPNSVPSERLWLRSELMGTQVITTDSGRRLGVVGEVVVDIDRREVVALGLRDNPLTRFLPGLPKWMPLESIKQVGDVILVDSLDSLSDGFSPERYGKVINCQVITESGQLLGRVLGFSFDIETGDLISLVMAAVGVPLLGEGVLSTWEIPVDEIVSSGTDRIIVYEGAEDKLNQLSSGLLEKLGVGGNSWDNREYGR
;
A
#
# COMPACT_ATOMS: atom_id res chain seq x y z
N MET A 1 -46.05 -11.95 29.14
CA MET A 1 -44.70 -12.48 28.97
C MET A 1 -44.07 -11.77 27.79
N SER A 2 -43.26 -10.80 28.11
CA SER A 2 -42.62 -9.93 27.10
C SER A 2 -41.18 -10.39 26.93
N LEU A 3 -40.80 -10.77 25.71
CA LEU A 3 -39.41 -11.12 25.37
C LEU A 3 -38.76 -9.88 24.74
N PHE A 4 -37.87 -9.29 25.51
CA PHE A 4 -36.99 -8.20 25.02
C PHE A 4 -36.00 -8.75 24.01
N ASN A 5 -36.10 -8.29 22.79
CA ASN A 5 -35.12 -8.52 21.75
C ASN A 5 -34.08 -7.39 21.81
N THR A 6 -32.94 -7.65 22.42
CA THR A 6 -31.80 -6.74 22.44
C THR A 6 -31.06 -6.88 21.12
N SER A 7 -31.34 -5.96 20.19
CA SER A 7 -30.49 -5.74 19.01
C SER A 7 -29.18 -5.14 19.47
N THR A 8 -28.13 -5.93 19.48
CA THR A 8 -26.75 -5.47 19.60
C THR A 8 -26.38 -4.76 18.32
N ASN A 9 -26.32 -3.44 18.43
CA ASN A 9 -25.79 -2.54 17.39
C ASN A 9 -24.26 -2.73 17.37
N ASN A 10 -23.77 -3.56 16.48
CA ASN A 10 -22.34 -3.64 16.16
C ASN A 10 -21.99 -2.45 15.24
N ASN A 11 -21.67 -1.33 15.85
CA ASN A 11 -21.01 -0.21 15.19
C ASN A 11 -19.50 -0.53 15.13
N GLN A 12 -19.11 -1.46 14.26
CA GLN A 12 -17.72 -1.54 13.83
C GLN A 12 -17.50 -0.50 12.73
N PRO A 13 -16.40 0.28 12.79
CA PRO A 13 -16.05 1.18 11.69
C PRO A 13 -15.92 0.36 10.41
N ASN A 14 -16.36 0.95 9.28
CA ASN A 14 -16.39 0.36 7.95
C ASN A 14 -15.05 -0.33 7.61
N SER A 15 -14.93 -1.61 7.92
CA SER A 15 -13.78 -2.40 7.48
C SER A 15 -13.97 -2.71 6.00
N VAL A 16 -12.98 -2.37 5.18
CA VAL A 16 -12.94 -2.74 3.77
C VAL A 16 -13.05 -4.27 3.67
N PRO A 17 -13.95 -4.81 2.81
CA PRO A 17 -14.01 -6.25 2.58
C PRO A 17 -12.65 -6.81 2.18
N SER A 18 -12.25 -7.95 2.73
CA SER A 18 -10.92 -8.53 2.51
C SER A 18 -10.62 -8.81 1.03
N GLU A 19 -11.64 -9.10 0.23
CA GLU A 19 -11.52 -9.32 -1.22
C GLU A 19 -11.14 -8.04 -2.00
N ARG A 20 -11.39 -6.88 -1.43
CA ARG A 20 -11.07 -5.57 -2.02
C ARG A 20 -9.77 -4.98 -1.49
N LEU A 21 -9.27 -5.50 -0.37
CA LEU A 21 -8.04 -5.03 0.25
C LEU A 21 -6.84 -5.68 -0.43
N TRP A 22 -6.04 -4.86 -1.10
CA TRP A 22 -4.83 -5.30 -1.80
C TRP A 22 -3.58 -4.63 -1.25
N LEU A 23 -2.51 -5.41 -1.15
CA LEU A 23 -1.19 -4.88 -0.89
C LEU A 23 -0.54 -4.44 -2.21
N ARG A 24 0.24 -3.36 -2.17
CA ARG A 24 1.05 -2.94 -3.31
C ARG A 24 1.87 -4.10 -3.89
N SER A 25 2.47 -4.93 -3.03
CA SER A 25 3.30 -6.08 -3.42
C SER A 25 2.56 -7.13 -4.24
N GLU A 26 1.26 -7.30 -4.02
CA GLU A 26 0.43 -8.27 -4.74
C GLU A 26 0.16 -7.83 -6.18
N LEU A 27 0.09 -6.51 -6.43
CA LEU A 27 -0.06 -5.99 -7.78
C LEU A 27 1.23 -6.00 -8.59
N MET A 28 2.39 -5.88 -7.92
CA MET A 28 3.68 -5.77 -8.62
C MET A 28 3.98 -7.03 -9.45
N GLY A 29 4.22 -6.84 -10.74
CA GLY A 29 4.48 -7.94 -11.68
C GLY A 29 3.23 -8.58 -12.28
N THR A 30 2.02 -8.23 -11.81
CA THR A 30 0.76 -8.74 -12.37
C THR A 30 0.60 -8.30 -13.83
N GLN A 31 0.18 -9.22 -14.69
CA GLN A 31 -0.06 -8.93 -16.10
C GLN A 31 -1.32 -8.13 -16.31
N VAL A 32 -1.29 -7.17 -17.24
CA VAL A 32 -2.45 -6.40 -17.69
C VAL A 32 -2.83 -6.84 -19.08
N ILE A 33 -4.11 -7.22 -19.28
CA ILE A 33 -4.65 -7.78 -20.50
C ILE A 33 -5.94 -7.04 -20.88
N THR A 34 -6.12 -6.75 -22.16
CA THR A 34 -7.34 -6.14 -22.66
C THR A 34 -8.43 -7.19 -22.91
N THR A 35 -9.70 -6.84 -22.63
CA THR A 35 -10.84 -7.74 -22.83
C THR A 35 -11.31 -7.75 -24.29
N ASP A 36 -11.11 -6.66 -25.03
CA ASP A 36 -11.52 -6.53 -26.44
C ASP A 36 -10.77 -7.49 -27.38
N SER A 37 -9.48 -7.69 -27.13
CA SER A 37 -8.60 -8.40 -28.07
C SER A 37 -7.65 -9.40 -27.38
N GLY A 38 -7.72 -9.56 -26.07
CA GLY A 38 -6.83 -10.43 -25.31
C GLY A 38 -5.36 -10.02 -25.37
N ARG A 39 -5.07 -8.76 -25.67
CA ARG A 39 -3.69 -8.27 -25.80
C ARG A 39 -3.07 -8.00 -24.44
N ARG A 40 -1.84 -8.44 -24.29
CA ARG A 40 -1.03 -8.08 -23.12
C ARG A 40 -0.50 -6.66 -23.27
N LEU A 41 -0.80 -5.78 -22.30
CA LEU A 41 -0.30 -4.40 -22.23
C LEU A 41 1.01 -4.27 -21.45
N GLY A 42 1.40 -5.29 -20.70
CA GLY A 42 2.60 -5.29 -19.88
C GLY A 42 2.37 -5.93 -18.53
N VAL A 43 3.20 -5.57 -17.57
CA VAL A 43 3.07 -5.92 -16.15
C VAL A 43 3.13 -4.67 -15.29
N VAL A 44 2.48 -4.69 -14.15
CA VAL A 44 2.56 -3.60 -13.17
C VAL A 44 4.00 -3.48 -12.68
N GLY A 45 4.61 -2.34 -12.88
CA GLY A 45 5.96 -2.00 -12.44
C GLY A 45 5.98 -0.91 -11.37
N GLU A 46 4.89 -0.14 -11.25
CA GLU A 46 4.76 0.95 -10.31
C GLU A 46 3.31 1.15 -9.90
N VAL A 47 3.07 1.57 -8.67
CA VAL A 47 1.76 2.00 -8.15
C VAL A 47 1.94 3.42 -7.63
N VAL A 48 1.22 4.38 -8.23
CA VAL A 48 1.33 5.80 -7.90
C VAL A 48 0.25 6.18 -6.89
N VAL A 49 0.67 6.86 -5.83
CA VAL A 49 -0.17 7.26 -4.70
C VAL A 49 -0.17 8.79 -4.60
N ASP A 50 -1.35 9.36 -4.43
CA ASP A 50 -1.53 10.70 -3.88
C ASP A 50 -1.69 10.56 -2.36
N ILE A 51 -0.60 10.80 -1.62
CA ILE A 51 -0.59 10.61 -0.17
C ILE A 51 -1.44 11.67 0.55
N ASP A 52 -1.54 12.89 -0.02
CA ASP A 52 -2.32 13.98 0.56
C ASP A 52 -3.83 13.70 0.44
N ARG A 53 -4.24 13.07 -0.67
CA ARG A 53 -5.62 12.61 -0.89
C ARG A 53 -5.86 11.21 -0.35
N ARG A 54 -4.79 10.51 0.05
CA ARG A 54 -4.84 9.13 0.55
C ARG A 54 -5.45 8.17 -0.46
N GLU A 55 -5.03 8.26 -1.72
CA GLU A 55 -5.56 7.42 -2.80
C GLU A 55 -4.48 6.90 -3.75
N VAL A 56 -4.70 5.71 -4.29
CA VAL A 56 -3.94 5.18 -5.43
C VAL A 56 -4.56 5.77 -6.69
N VAL A 57 -3.77 6.43 -7.52
CA VAL A 57 -4.25 7.18 -8.69
C VAL A 57 -3.99 6.47 -10.00
N ALA A 58 -2.88 5.73 -10.12
CA ALA A 58 -2.53 5.06 -11.37
C ALA A 58 -1.54 3.90 -11.15
N LEU A 59 -1.52 3.00 -12.12
CA LEU A 59 -0.52 1.95 -12.25
C LEU A 59 0.42 2.28 -13.41
N GLY A 60 1.73 2.14 -13.18
CA GLY A 60 2.75 2.23 -14.23
C GLY A 60 3.07 0.86 -14.78
N LEU A 61 2.95 0.69 -16.10
CA LEU A 61 3.22 -0.56 -16.78
C LEU A 61 4.64 -0.61 -17.34
N ARG A 62 5.23 -1.79 -17.35
CA ARG A 62 6.51 -2.10 -17.97
C ARG A 62 6.38 -3.34 -18.88
N ASP A 63 7.40 -3.59 -19.69
CA ASP A 63 7.48 -4.78 -20.56
C ASP A 63 6.26 -4.93 -21.49
N ASN A 64 5.74 -3.79 -22.01
CA ASN A 64 4.68 -3.82 -23.00
C ASN A 64 5.23 -4.35 -24.35
N PRO A 65 4.78 -5.52 -24.83
CA PRO A 65 5.27 -6.09 -26.08
C PRO A 65 4.91 -5.25 -27.32
N LEU A 66 3.88 -4.42 -27.22
CA LEU A 66 3.44 -3.56 -28.32
C LEU A 66 4.37 -2.37 -28.55
N THR A 67 5.20 -1.98 -27.58
CA THR A 67 6.17 -0.88 -27.75
C THR A 67 7.18 -1.12 -28.84
N ARG A 68 7.42 -2.39 -29.24
CA ARG A 68 8.28 -2.74 -30.38
C ARG A 68 7.68 -2.29 -31.72
N PHE A 69 6.35 -2.22 -31.82
CA PHE A 69 5.62 -1.87 -33.04
C PHE A 69 5.05 -0.48 -33.01
N LEU A 70 4.74 0.01 -31.80
CA LEU A 70 4.15 1.33 -31.54
C LEU A 70 5.01 2.04 -30.49
N PRO A 71 6.14 2.63 -30.90
CA PRO A 71 6.98 3.42 -30.01
C PRO A 71 6.20 4.65 -29.51
N GLY A 72 6.29 4.94 -28.22
CA GLY A 72 5.58 6.07 -27.60
C GLY A 72 4.21 5.71 -27.01
N LEU A 73 3.86 4.43 -26.91
CA LEU A 73 2.65 4.05 -26.16
C LEU A 73 2.74 4.51 -24.71
N PRO A 74 1.63 5.03 -24.16
CA PRO A 74 1.53 5.38 -22.75
C PRO A 74 1.85 4.18 -21.88
N LYS A 75 2.47 4.42 -20.74
CA LYS A 75 2.74 3.38 -19.74
C LYS A 75 1.89 3.52 -18.49
N TRP A 76 1.11 4.59 -18.39
CA TRP A 76 0.29 4.88 -17.24
C TRP A 76 -1.14 4.47 -17.48
N MET A 77 -1.71 3.82 -16.50
CA MET A 77 -3.07 3.34 -16.49
C MET A 77 -3.76 3.88 -15.24
N PRO A 78 -4.76 4.76 -15.36
CA PRO A 78 -5.58 5.21 -14.24
C PRO A 78 -6.22 4.00 -13.54
N LEU A 79 -6.35 4.07 -12.21
CA LEU A 79 -6.93 2.96 -11.44
C LEU A 79 -8.37 2.67 -11.88
N GLU A 80 -9.14 3.71 -12.19
CA GLU A 80 -10.54 3.64 -12.69
C GLU A 80 -10.71 2.86 -14.00
N SER A 81 -9.61 2.64 -14.75
CA SER A 81 -9.64 1.85 -16.00
C SER A 81 -9.67 0.34 -15.74
N ILE A 82 -9.48 -0.09 -14.50
CA ILE A 82 -9.48 -1.51 -14.14
C ILE A 82 -10.92 -2.03 -14.09
N LYS A 83 -11.15 -3.15 -14.77
CA LYS A 83 -12.44 -3.87 -14.74
C LYS A 83 -12.45 -4.98 -13.71
N GLN A 84 -11.34 -5.68 -13.60
CA GLN A 84 -11.20 -6.82 -12.70
C GLN A 84 -9.74 -7.02 -12.34
N VAL A 85 -9.51 -7.41 -11.10
CA VAL A 85 -8.21 -7.81 -10.57
C VAL A 85 -8.28 -9.24 -10.04
N GLY A 86 -7.24 -10.02 -10.34
CA GLY A 86 -7.03 -11.38 -9.92
C GLY A 86 -5.62 -11.81 -10.32
N ASP A 87 -5.44 -13.01 -10.82
CA ASP A 87 -4.16 -13.48 -11.36
C ASP A 87 -3.64 -12.61 -12.51
N VAL A 88 -4.56 -11.89 -13.15
CA VAL A 88 -4.30 -10.85 -14.14
C VAL A 88 -5.22 -9.65 -13.88
N ILE A 89 -4.80 -8.49 -14.35
CA ILE A 89 -5.63 -7.28 -14.37
C ILE A 89 -6.28 -7.18 -15.74
N LEU A 90 -7.60 -7.04 -15.77
CA LEU A 90 -8.38 -6.85 -17.00
C LEU A 90 -8.79 -5.39 -17.15
N VAL A 91 -8.61 -4.88 -18.38
CA VAL A 91 -9.03 -3.55 -18.82
C VAL A 91 -9.78 -3.66 -20.14
N ASP A 92 -10.50 -2.61 -20.56
CA ASP A 92 -11.31 -2.69 -21.78
C ASP A 92 -10.46 -2.85 -23.05
N SER A 93 -9.59 -1.90 -23.29
CA SER A 93 -8.79 -1.80 -24.52
C SER A 93 -7.46 -1.09 -24.28
N LEU A 94 -6.71 -0.85 -25.37
CA LEU A 94 -5.49 -0.04 -25.35
C LEU A 94 -5.74 1.41 -24.89
N ASP A 95 -6.93 1.93 -25.11
CA ASP A 95 -7.33 3.30 -24.71
C ASP A 95 -7.44 3.47 -23.18
N SER A 96 -7.36 2.36 -22.44
CA SER A 96 -7.20 2.38 -20.97
C SER A 96 -5.85 2.95 -20.50
N LEU A 97 -4.89 3.12 -21.42
CA LEU A 97 -3.62 3.79 -21.14
C LEU A 97 -3.74 5.30 -21.35
N SER A 98 -3.12 6.10 -20.50
CA SER A 98 -3.18 7.56 -20.52
C SER A 98 -1.85 8.20 -20.89
N ASP A 99 -1.86 9.07 -21.90
CA ASP A 99 -0.73 9.91 -22.29
C ASP A 99 -0.57 11.14 -21.38
N GLY A 100 -1.67 11.58 -20.76
CA GLY A 100 -1.72 12.83 -19.98
C GLY A 100 -1.31 12.69 -18.51
N PHE A 101 -0.95 11.48 -18.06
CA PHE A 101 -0.59 11.26 -16.67
C PHE A 101 0.85 11.64 -16.38
N SER A 102 1.06 12.44 -15.33
CA SER A 102 2.35 13.00 -14.90
C SER A 102 2.65 12.51 -13.47
N PRO A 103 3.41 11.44 -13.30
CA PRO A 103 3.69 10.86 -11.97
C PRO A 103 4.54 11.79 -11.09
N GLU A 104 5.27 12.74 -11.68
CA GLU A 104 6.13 13.70 -10.98
C GLU A 104 5.35 14.64 -10.05
N ARG A 105 4.03 14.73 -10.25
CA ARG A 105 3.13 15.53 -9.38
C ARG A 105 2.88 14.84 -8.04
N TYR A 106 3.14 13.55 -7.95
CA TYR A 106 2.88 12.74 -6.77
C TYR A 106 4.17 12.44 -6.03
N GLY A 107 4.13 12.54 -4.72
CA GLY A 107 5.27 12.22 -3.87
C GLY A 107 5.61 10.71 -3.92
N LYS A 108 6.87 10.40 -3.68
CA LYS A 108 7.28 9.01 -3.47
C LYS A 108 6.95 8.62 -2.02
N VAL A 109 6.13 7.60 -1.85
CA VAL A 109 5.77 7.06 -0.52
C VAL A 109 6.76 5.98 -0.09
N ILE A 110 7.20 5.15 -1.03
CA ILE A 110 8.14 4.05 -0.76
C ILE A 110 9.52 4.61 -0.36
N ASN A 111 10.10 4.04 0.68
CA ASN A 111 11.34 4.44 1.34
C ASN A 111 11.26 5.72 2.17
N CYS A 112 10.13 6.40 2.27
CA CYS A 112 9.96 7.52 3.20
C CYS A 112 10.14 7.04 4.64
N GLN A 113 10.75 7.89 5.47
CA GLN A 113 10.79 7.70 6.91
C GLN A 113 9.43 8.04 7.51
N VAL A 114 8.95 7.22 8.43
CA VAL A 114 7.76 7.51 9.24
C VAL A 114 8.22 7.99 10.59
N ILE A 115 7.86 9.23 10.95
CA ILE A 115 8.25 9.89 12.19
C ILE A 115 7.02 10.44 12.90
N THR A 116 7.01 10.45 14.23
CA THR A 116 5.96 11.14 15.00
C THR A 116 6.14 12.66 14.95
N GLU A 117 5.14 13.41 15.39
CA GLU A 117 5.21 14.89 15.54
C GLU A 117 6.36 15.32 16.45
N SER A 118 6.73 14.51 17.45
CA SER A 118 7.90 14.76 18.31
C SER A 118 9.25 14.40 17.67
N GLY A 119 9.23 13.82 16.46
CA GLY A 119 10.44 13.43 15.72
C GLY A 119 10.95 12.01 16.03
N GLN A 120 10.18 11.18 16.73
CA GLN A 120 10.54 9.79 16.96
C GLN A 120 10.43 9.01 15.63
N LEU A 121 11.51 8.34 15.22
CA LEU A 121 11.52 7.52 14.02
C LEU A 121 10.85 6.16 14.33
N LEU A 122 9.75 5.86 13.63
CA LEU A 122 9.02 4.61 13.75
C LEU A 122 9.51 3.56 12.75
N GLY A 123 9.78 3.96 11.52
CA GLY A 123 10.21 3.02 10.49
C GLY A 123 10.43 3.66 9.13
N ARG A 124 10.49 2.79 8.11
CA ARG A 124 10.60 3.19 6.71
C ARG A 124 9.57 2.45 5.89
N VAL A 125 8.85 3.17 5.04
CA VAL A 125 7.78 2.59 4.19
C VAL A 125 8.35 1.61 3.19
N LEU A 126 7.83 0.39 3.21
CA LEU A 126 8.10 -0.68 2.25
C LEU A 126 6.96 -0.84 1.24
N GLY A 127 5.73 -0.56 1.66
CA GLY A 127 4.53 -0.75 0.87
C GLY A 127 3.33 -0.07 1.50
N PHE A 128 2.17 -0.42 1.02
CA PHE A 128 0.89 0.05 1.54
C PHE A 128 -0.22 -0.91 1.13
N SER A 129 -1.34 -0.85 1.85
CA SER A 129 -2.59 -1.51 1.49
C SER A 129 -3.62 -0.47 1.04
N PHE A 130 -4.52 -0.87 0.16
CA PHE A 130 -5.55 -0.01 -0.39
C PHE A 130 -6.75 -0.81 -0.88
N ASP A 131 -7.89 -0.14 -1.00
CA ASP A 131 -9.08 -0.70 -1.61
C ASP A 131 -8.94 -0.61 -3.14
N ILE A 132 -8.99 -1.75 -3.81
CA ILE A 132 -8.77 -1.83 -5.28
C ILE A 132 -9.94 -1.22 -6.09
N GLU A 133 -11.13 -1.14 -5.53
CA GLU A 133 -12.29 -0.57 -6.23
C GLU A 133 -12.36 0.96 -6.11
N THR A 134 -12.05 1.49 -4.92
CA THR A 134 -12.13 2.94 -4.67
C THR A 134 -10.79 3.63 -4.83
N GLY A 135 -9.68 2.90 -4.69
CA GLY A 135 -8.33 3.46 -4.63
C GLY A 135 -7.95 3.98 -3.25
N ASP A 136 -8.84 3.96 -2.27
CA ASP A 136 -8.59 4.49 -0.94
C ASP A 136 -7.42 3.76 -0.27
N LEU A 137 -6.42 4.53 0.16
CA LEU A 137 -5.29 4.04 0.91
C LEU A 137 -5.75 3.69 2.34
N ILE A 138 -5.41 2.49 2.81
CA ILE A 138 -5.88 1.99 4.11
C ILE A 138 -4.76 2.04 5.15
N SER A 139 -3.57 1.52 4.82
CA SER A 139 -2.43 1.51 5.73
C SER A 139 -1.10 1.66 4.99
N LEU A 140 -0.08 2.14 5.69
CA LEU A 140 1.31 2.04 5.25
C LEU A 140 1.94 0.82 5.88
N VAL A 141 2.66 0.06 5.08
CA VAL A 141 3.48 -1.08 5.53
C VAL A 141 4.92 -0.61 5.66
N MET A 142 5.54 -0.82 6.81
CA MET A 142 6.88 -0.34 7.09
C MET A 142 7.78 -1.38 7.74
N ALA A 143 9.09 -1.23 7.55
CA ALA A 143 10.11 -1.98 8.28
C ALA A 143 10.41 -1.32 9.63
N ALA A 144 10.70 -2.15 10.63
CA ALA A 144 11.16 -1.68 11.93
C ALA A 144 12.50 -0.93 11.84
N VAL A 145 12.69 0.04 12.74
CA VAL A 145 13.95 0.79 12.86
C VAL A 145 15.08 -0.08 13.42
N GLY A 146 16.27 0.09 12.88
CA GLY A 146 17.52 -0.47 13.45
C GLY A 146 17.95 -1.82 12.92
N VAL A 147 17.22 -2.42 11.97
CA VAL A 147 17.65 -3.66 11.32
C VAL A 147 18.19 -3.35 9.92
N PRO A 148 19.41 -3.80 9.56
CA PRO A 148 19.93 -3.65 8.21
C PRO A 148 18.97 -4.27 7.17
N LEU A 149 18.84 -3.64 6.00
CA LEU A 149 18.02 -4.13 4.90
C LEU A 149 18.64 -5.42 4.32
N LEU A 150 18.36 -6.55 4.94
CA LEU A 150 18.85 -7.88 4.52
C LEU A 150 17.86 -8.61 3.58
N GLY A 151 16.84 -7.92 3.12
CA GLY A 151 15.77 -8.48 2.27
C GLY A 151 14.42 -8.52 3.00
N GLU A 152 13.34 -8.46 2.23
CA GLU A 152 11.97 -8.30 2.75
C GLU A 152 11.54 -9.43 3.72
N GLY A 153 12.09 -10.63 3.59
CA GLY A 153 11.75 -11.78 4.46
C GLY A 153 12.45 -11.81 5.82
N VAL A 154 13.38 -10.90 6.08
CA VAL A 154 14.23 -10.90 7.30
C VAL A 154 13.77 -9.83 8.29
N LEU A 155 13.02 -8.83 7.82
CA LEU A 155 12.56 -7.70 8.63
C LEU A 155 11.18 -7.98 9.22
N SER A 156 10.97 -7.53 10.46
CA SER A 156 9.62 -7.38 11.01
C SER A 156 8.91 -6.27 10.24
N THR A 157 7.73 -6.59 9.73
CA THR A 157 6.88 -5.64 9.02
C THR A 157 5.68 -5.26 9.87
N TRP A 158 5.40 -3.97 9.89
CA TRP A 158 4.33 -3.35 10.66
C TRP A 158 3.46 -2.54 9.73
N GLU A 159 2.19 -2.45 10.05
CA GLU A 159 1.29 -1.52 9.38
C GLU A 159 0.84 -0.42 10.33
N ILE A 160 0.64 0.77 9.75
CA ILE A 160 0.05 1.92 10.42
C ILE A 160 -1.12 2.43 9.59
N PRO A 161 -2.31 2.67 10.19
CA PRO A 161 -3.45 3.23 9.48
C PRO A 161 -3.11 4.59 8.87
N VAL A 162 -3.60 4.88 7.66
CA VAL A 162 -3.36 6.18 7.00
C VAL A 162 -4.01 7.35 7.75
N ASP A 163 -5.00 7.10 8.59
CA ASP A 163 -5.63 8.13 9.43
C ASP A 163 -4.67 8.71 10.46
N GLU A 164 -3.58 8.02 10.74
CA GLU A 164 -2.51 8.52 11.61
C GLU A 164 -1.58 9.52 10.89
N ILE A 165 -1.68 9.69 9.58
CA ILE A 165 -0.83 10.61 8.82
C ILE A 165 -1.31 12.05 9.05
N VAL A 166 -0.40 12.88 9.58
CA VAL A 166 -0.58 14.34 9.75
C VAL A 166 -0.18 15.07 8.48
N SER A 167 0.97 14.73 7.92
CA SER A 167 1.50 15.37 6.71
C SER A 167 2.54 14.49 6.01
N SER A 168 2.80 14.79 4.74
CA SER A 168 3.82 14.13 3.94
C SER A 168 4.83 15.14 3.39
N GLY A 169 6.08 14.71 3.25
CA GLY A 169 7.16 15.45 2.62
C GLY A 169 7.88 14.60 1.58
N THR A 170 8.99 15.12 1.05
CA THR A 170 9.73 14.44 -0.03
C THR A 170 10.31 13.08 0.40
N ASP A 171 10.73 12.95 1.65
CA ASP A 171 11.41 11.77 2.20
C ASP A 171 10.86 11.31 3.55
N ARG A 172 9.83 11.99 4.05
CA ARG A 172 9.25 11.75 5.39
C ARG A 172 7.74 11.81 5.36
N ILE A 173 7.13 10.99 6.21
CA ILE A 173 5.71 11.00 6.54
C ILE A 173 5.63 11.25 8.05
N ILE A 174 4.91 12.30 8.43
CA ILE A 174 4.69 12.66 9.82
C ILE A 174 3.36 12.06 10.26
N VAL A 175 3.38 11.36 11.39
CA VAL A 175 2.20 10.74 12.01
C VAL A 175 1.95 11.37 13.37
N TYR A 176 0.71 11.23 13.88
CA TYR A 176 0.34 11.71 15.20
C TYR A 176 1.24 11.13 16.28
N GLU A 177 1.40 11.89 17.37
CA GLU A 177 2.02 11.39 18.59
C GLU A 177 1.15 10.28 19.19
N GLY A 178 1.78 9.15 19.59
CA GLY A 178 1.06 7.95 20.03
C GLY A 178 0.63 7.00 18.91
N ALA A 179 0.96 7.30 17.65
CA ALA A 179 0.69 6.42 16.52
C ALA A 179 1.43 5.06 16.62
N GLU A 180 2.52 5.01 17.40
CA GLU A 180 3.23 3.77 17.73
C GLU A 180 2.36 2.74 18.45
N ASP A 181 1.35 3.18 19.21
CA ASP A 181 0.41 2.29 19.91
C ASP A 181 -0.62 1.65 18.95
N LYS A 182 -0.71 2.15 17.71
CA LYS A 182 -1.63 1.66 16.66
C LYS A 182 -0.92 0.81 15.60
N LEU A 183 0.36 0.51 15.81
CA LEU A 183 1.12 -0.36 14.93
C LEU A 183 0.63 -1.81 15.06
N ASN A 184 0.25 -2.41 13.92
CA ASN A 184 -0.10 -3.82 13.86
C ASN A 184 1.05 -4.59 13.19
N GLN A 185 1.54 -5.63 13.85
CA GLN A 185 2.59 -6.47 13.29
C GLN A 185 2.03 -7.40 12.22
N LEU A 186 2.51 -7.27 10.97
CA LEU A 186 2.13 -8.14 9.85
C LEU A 186 2.97 -9.40 9.79
N SER A 187 4.28 -9.28 10.02
CA SER A 187 5.19 -10.43 10.08
C SER A 187 6.34 -10.17 11.04
N SER A 188 6.76 -11.23 11.74
CA SER A 188 7.98 -11.22 12.54
C SER A 188 9.17 -11.54 11.65
N GLY A 189 10.19 -10.67 11.64
CA GLY A 189 11.45 -10.93 10.94
C GLY A 189 12.17 -12.14 11.50
N LEU A 190 13.02 -12.77 10.68
CA LEU A 190 13.82 -13.91 11.12
C LEU A 190 14.73 -13.55 12.29
N LEU A 191 15.31 -12.35 12.30
CA LEU A 191 16.21 -11.89 13.36
C LEU A 191 15.48 -11.72 14.69
N GLU A 192 14.23 -11.24 14.67
CA GLU A 192 13.39 -11.14 15.87
C GLU A 192 13.06 -12.53 16.43
N LYS A 193 12.73 -13.50 15.56
CA LYS A 193 12.51 -14.90 15.95
C LYS A 193 13.77 -15.56 16.54
N LEU A 194 14.95 -15.05 16.18
CA LEU A 194 16.24 -15.48 16.74
C LEU A 194 16.65 -14.66 17.97
N GLY A 195 15.81 -13.75 18.46
CA GLY A 195 16.09 -12.89 19.60
C GLY A 195 17.08 -11.75 19.33
N VAL A 196 17.29 -11.40 18.06
CA VAL A 196 18.21 -10.34 17.64
C VAL A 196 17.39 -9.14 17.15
N GLY A 197 17.44 -8.01 17.84
CA GLY A 197 16.85 -6.74 17.44
C GLY A 197 15.36 -6.59 17.76
N GLY A 198 14.99 -6.58 19.03
CA GLY A 198 13.64 -6.17 19.47
C GLY A 198 13.44 -4.67 19.30
N ASN A 199 12.23 -4.26 18.92
CA ASN A 199 11.86 -2.86 18.78
C ASN A 199 11.87 -2.15 20.14
N SER A 200 12.37 -0.94 20.19
CA SER A 200 12.51 -0.18 21.45
C SER A 200 11.18 0.19 22.12
N TRP A 201 10.06 0.10 21.41
CA TRP A 201 8.72 0.36 21.97
C TRP A 201 7.99 -0.87 22.47
N ASP A 202 8.44 -2.08 22.15
CA ASP A 202 7.84 -3.35 22.62
C ASP A 202 8.20 -3.68 24.10
N ASN A 203 9.14 -2.92 24.69
CA ASN A 203 9.62 -3.15 26.05
C ASN A 203 8.78 -2.49 27.17
N ARG A 204 7.57 -1.97 26.88
CA ARG A 204 6.74 -1.30 27.92
C ARG A 204 5.88 -2.23 28.76
N GLU A 205 5.77 -3.53 28.44
CA GLU A 205 4.86 -4.44 29.16
C GLU A 205 5.49 -5.37 30.21
N TYR A 206 6.80 -5.35 30.43
CA TYR A 206 7.42 -6.17 31.50
C TYR A 206 8.06 -5.35 32.61
N GLY A 207 7.23 -4.54 33.28
CA GLY A 207 7.59 -3.80 34.48
C GLY A 207 6.49 -3.91 35.54
N ARG A 208 6.31 -5.10 36.11
CA ARG A 208 5.71 -5.29 37.43
C ARG A 208 6.34 -6.49 38.13
#